data_dcb3cd623d4408607b13b65a74b7de7b
#
_entry.id   dcb3cd623d4408607b13b65a74b7de7b
#
_cell.length_a   1.000
_cell.length_b   1.000
_cell.length_c   1.000
_cell.angle_alpha   90.00
_cell.angle_beta   90.00
_cell.angle_gamma   90.00
#
_symmetry.space_group_name_H-M   'P 1'
#
loop_
_entity.id
_entity.type
_entity.pdbx_description
1 polymer ?
#
loop_
_entity_poly.entity_id
_entity_poly.type
_entity_poly.pdbx_seq_one_letter_code
_entity_poly.pdbx_strand_id
1 'polypeptide(L)'
;MAEVNFIVECIRLYAREERTLIIRGFFPEDNPENRTLKVYLNQKEIPVEYTITSGAEVRRRHLQYRMNVGEEITGKLLLPEETVVDFKICSCLGTEETEVYHVNKKQFEKMINHLDGNLEMERLEDGQFVLTGWCVAGEQTKCQAQVDGKNVPIDVQWKYRKDVMDVFPELEETVKCGFEIYVPEQNGRKLSLHLYANEKENKYIVSLDKVRHGESGHDTVSLFQKGICYWKQYGVKRTIRKIIRKMQGKKDTVSYEDFLKKYGVKEEELARQRQEVFENGPCFSIAVPLYQTKEKYLREMIESVQAQTYTNWELCLADGSGR
;
A
#
# COMPACT_ATOMS: atom_id res chain seq x y z
N MET A 1 19.83 15.76 -17.22
CA MET A 1 18.69 14.95 -16.73
C MET A 1 17.74 15.96 -16.12
N ALA A 2 16.51 16.07 -16.60
CA ALA A 2 15.55 16.97 -15.96
C ALA A 2 15.36 16.50 -14.51
N GLU A 3 15.64 17.37 -13.56
CA GLU A 3 15.36 17.10 -12.15
C GLU A 3 13.88 16.80 -11.98
N VAL A 4 13.57 15.67 -11.37
CA VAL A 4 12.17 15.31 -11.06
C VAL A 4 11.72 16.20 -9.92
N ASN A 5 11.02 17.28 -10.25
CA ASN A 5 10.64 18.32 -9.31
C ASN A 5 9.41 17.99 -8.46
N PHE A 6 8.58 17.03 -8.90
CA PHE A 6 7.40 16.53 -8.19
C PHE A 6 7.07 15.13 -8.66
N ILE A 7 6.75 14.26 -7.73
CA ILE A 7 6.37 12.86 -8.01
C ILE A 7 4.88 12.70 -7.73
N VAL A 8 4.09 12.47 -8.78
CA VAL A 8 2.67 12.15 -8.65
C VAL A 8 2.54 10.71 -8.18
N GLU A 9 1.95 10.50 -7.02
CA GLU A 9 1.74 9.19 -6.41
C GLU A 9 0.39 8.60 -6.81
N CYS A 10 -0.68 9.37 -6.69
CA CYS A 10 -2.00 8.93 -7.10
C CYS A 10 -2.86 10.09 -7.62
N ILE A 11 -3.75 9.75 -8.55
CA ILE A 11 -4.82 10.61 -9.04
C ILE A 11 -6.08 9.74 -9.11
N ARG A 12 -7.14 10.13 -8.42
CA ARG A 12 -8.38 9.37 -8.37
C ARG A 12 -9.59 10.26 -8.07
N LEU A 13 -10.79 9.81 -8.45
CA LEU A 13 -12.00 10.41 -7.94
C LEU A 13 -12.17 10.08 -6.45
N TYR A 14 -12.52 11.09 -5.66
CA TYR A 14 -12.88 10.88 -4.28
C TYR A 14 -14.20 10.11 -4.20
N ALA A 15 -14.17 8.95 -3.56
CA ALA A 15 -15.32 8.02 -3.61
C ALA A 15 -16.54 8.53 -2.82
N ARG A 16 -16.37 9.51 -1.94
CA ARG A 16 -17.42 10.03 -1.06
C ARG A 16 -18.04 11.35 -1.54
N GLU A 17 -17.40 12.02 -2.46
CA GLU A 17 -17.88 13.29 -3.04
C GLU A 17 -17.96 13.15 -4.54
N GLU A 18 -19.10 13.54 -5.11
CA GLU A 18 -19.29 13.49 -6.55
C GLU A 18 -18.32 14.45 -7.26
N ARG A 19 -17.73 13.96 -8.34
CA ARG A 19 -16.87 14.75 -9.25
C ARG A 19 -15.64 15.39 -8.59
N THR A 20 -15.32 15.05 -7.35
CA THR A 20 -14.11 15.54 -6.69
C THR A 20 -12.93 14.65 -7.03
N LEU A 21 -11.89 15.23 -7.63
CA LEU A 21 -10.63 14.56 -7.94
C LEU A 21 -9.62 14.81 -6.83
N ILE A 22 -8.98 13.73 -6.38
CA ILE A 22 -7.84 13.79 -5.45
C ILE A 22 -6.56 13.61 -6.25
N ILE A 23 -5.60 14.50 -6.02
CA ILE A 23 -4.23 14.41 -6.52
C ILE A 23 -3.32 14.33 -5.32
N ARG A 24 -2.50 13.29 -5.22
CA ARG A 24 -1.49 13.19 -4.18
C ARG A 24 -0.12 12.95 -4.79
N GLY A 25 0.86 13.62 -4.23
CA GLY A 25 2.25 13.48 -4.62
C GLY A 25 3.17 14.15 -3.62
N PHE A 26 4.46 14.16 -3.91
CA PHE A 26 5.44 14.73 -3.01
C PHE A 26 6.60 15.39 -3.76
N PHE A 27 7.20 16.37 -3.12
CA PHE A 27 8.48 16.94 -3.52
C PHE A 27 9.62 16.15 -2.88
N PRO A 28 10.73 15.92 -3.58
CA PRO A 28 11.99 15.47 -2.96
C PRO A 28 12.47 16.45 -1.87
N GLU A 29 13.25 15.96 -0.91
CA GLU A 29 13.74 16.76 0.23
C GLU A 29 14.57 17.99 -0.18
N ASP A 30 15.24 17.93 -1.32
CA ASP A 30 16.03 19.02 -1.91
C ASP A 30 15.19 20.03 -2.71
N ASN A 31 13.86 20.01 -2.54
CA ASN A 31 12.98 20.92 -3.27
C ASN A 31 13.22 22.37 -2.81
N PRO A 32 13.54 23.31 -3.74
CA PRO A 32 13.66 24.71 -3.38
C PRO A 32 12.34 25.25 -2.84
N GLU A 33 12.42 26.03 -1.78
CA GLU A 33 11.29 26.74 -1.18
C GLU A 33 10.45 27.46 -2.25
N ASN A 34 9.12 27.43 -2.12
CA ASN A 34 8.13 28.12 -2.97
C ASN A 34 7.75 27.48 -4.31
N ARG A 35 7.89 26.17 -4.50
CA ARG A 35 7.24 25.51 -5.64
C ARG A 35 5.74 25.34 -5.38
N THR A 36 4.95 25.61 -6.40
CA THR A 36 3.49 25.40 -6.41
C THR A 36 3.11 24.41 -7.49
N LEU A 37 1.91 23.83 -7.37
CA LEU A 37 1.34 22.99 -8.42
C LEU A 37 0.20 23.71 -9.11
N LYS A 38 0.14 23.58 -10.42
CA LYS A 38 -1.01 23.97 -11.24
C LYS A 38 -1.59 22.77 -11.95
N VAL A 39 -2.89 22.71 -12.02
CA VAL A 39 -3.62 21.64 -12.72
C VAL A 39 -4.40 22.25 -13.88
N TYR A 40 -4.27 21.61 -15.03
CA TYR A 40 -4.96 22.02 -16.25
C TYR A 40 -5.88 20.91 -16.72
N LEU A 41 -7.13 21.26 -16.99
CA LEU A 41 -8.10 20.42 -17.68
C LEU A 41 -8.48 21.10 -19.00
N ASN A 42 -8.35 20.36 -20.10
CA ASN A 42 -8.63 20.89 -21.44
C ASN A 42 -7.88 22.23 -21.70
N GLN A 43 -6.61 22.30 -21.27
CA GLN A 43 -5.71 23.47 -21.35
C GLN A 43 -6.13 24.68 -20.48
N LYS A 44 -7.18 24.57 -19.67
CA LYS A 44 -7.63 25.60 -18.75
C LYS A 44 -7.13 25.28 -17.33
N GLU A 45 -6.52 26.27 -16.68
CA GLU A 45 -6.11 26.14 -15.28
C GLU A 45 -7.35 26.01 -14.38
N ILE A 46 -7.34 25.03 -13.49
CA ILE A 46 -8.43 24.75 -12.54
C ILE A 46 -7.92 25.03 -11.13
N PRO A 47 -8.68 25.76 -10.31
CA PRO A 47 -8.33 25.96 -8.90
C PRO A 47 -8.30 24.62 -8.16
N VAL A 48 -7.29 24.45 -7.32
CA VAL A 48 -7.09 23.26 -6.50
C VAL A 48 -6.89 23.67 -5.06
N GLU A 49 -7.59 23.02 -4.15
CA GLU A 49 -7.39 23.17 -2.71
C GLU A 49 -6.28 22.21 -2.26
N TYR A 50 -5.22 22.73 -1.67
CA TYR A 50 -4.06 21.95 -1.27
C TYR A 50 -3.97 21.81 0.25
N THR A 51 -3.67 20.58 0.68
CA THR A 51 -3.19 20.28 2.03
C THR A 51 -1.75 19.82 1.92
N ILE A 52 -0.85 20.46 2.69
CA ILE A 52 0.57 20.13 2.73
C ILE A 52 0.87 19.42 4.04
N THR A 53 1.49 18.26 3.96
CA THR A 53 1.92 17.46 5.11
C THR A 53 3.42 17.27 5.05
N SER A 54 4.12 17.46 6.15
CA SER A 54 5.58 17.32 6.26
C SER A 54 5.98 16.52 7.48
N GLY A 55 7.25 16.09 7.55
CA GLY A 55 7.85 15.49 8.73
C GLY A 55 7.90 13.97 8.75
N ALA A 56 8.06 13.39 9.96
CA ALA A 56 8.35 11.97 10.16
C ALA A 56 7.26 11.03 9.64
N GLU A 57 6.02 11.47 9.64
CA GLU A 57 4.88 10.67 9.16
C GLU A 57 4.93 10.48 7.64
N VAL A 58 5.19 11.54 6.90
CA VAL A 58 5.39 11.49 5.45
C VAL A 58 6.56 10.58 5.10
N ARG A 59 7.70 10.75 5.78
CA ARG A 59 8.88 9.88 5.59
C ARG A 59 8.55 8.42 5.82
N ARG A 60 7.75 8.08 6.84
CA ARG A 60 7.35 6.70 7.14
C ARG A 60 6.49 6.11 6.02
N ARG A 61 5.53 6.85 5.47
CA ARG A 61 4.69 6.40 4.34
C ARG A 61 5.49 6.14 3.07
N HIS A 62 6.56 6.88 2.85
CA HIS A 62 7.35 6.85 1.61
C HIS A 62 8.69 6.09 1.69
N LEU A 63 8.94 5.33 2.76
CA LEU A 63 10.18 4.52 2.92
C LEU A 63 10.49 3.61 1.72
N GLN A 64 9.47 3.14 1.02
CA GLN A 64 9.61 2.29 -0.17
C GLN A 64 10.30 2.98 -1.35
N TYR A 65 10.30 4.29 -1.43
CA TYR A 65 10.88 5.04 -2.56
C TYR A 65 12.39 5.21 -2.47
N ARG A 66 13.01 4.90 -1.34
CA ARG A 66 14.45 5.08 -1.08
C ARG A 66 14.94 6.51 -1.40
N MET A 67 14.05 7.48 -1.27
CA MET A 67 14.29 8.91 -1.49
C MET A 67 13.94 9.64 -0.21
N ASN A 68 14.65 10.73 0.04
CA ASN A 68 14.24 11.65 1.06
C ASN A 68 13.02 12.44 0.54
N VAL A 69 11.89 12.31 1.21
CA VAL A 69 10.64 13.01 0.88
C VAL A 69 10.53 14.23 1.77
N GLY A 70 10.44 15.40 1.15
CA GLY A 70 10.27 16.66 1.85
C GLY A 70 8.81 16.88 2.26
N GLU A 71 8.00 17.31 1.32
CA GLU A 71 6.59 17.64 1.54
C GLU A 71 5.68 16.77 0.69
N GLU A 72 4.62 16.24 1.30
CA GLU A 72 3.51 15.58 0.61
C GLU A 72 2.39 16.60 0.38
N ILE A 73 1.89 16.64 -0.84
CA ILE A 73 0.76 17.50 -1.20
C ILE A 73 -0.43 16.63 -1.56
N THR A 74 -1.55 16.91 -0.92
CA THR A 74 -2.86 16.39 -1.34
C THR A 74 -3.70 17.55 -1.87
N GLY A 75 -4.04 17.48 -3.15
CA GLY A 75 -4.90 18.44 -3.81
C GLY A 75 -6.30 17.89 -4.02
N LYS A 76 -7.32 18.72 -3.77
CA LYS A 76 -8.72 18.47 -4.12
C LYS A 76 -9.17 19.46 -5.19
N LEU A 77 -9.84 18.98 -6.22
CA LEU A 77 -10.43 19.80 -7.24
C LEU A 77 -11.77 19.23 -7.71
N LEU A 78 -12.71 20.12 -8.06
CA LEU A 78 -13.98 19.74 -8.64
C LEU A 78 -13.84 19.62 -10.16
N LEU A 79 -14.21 18.45 -10.71
CA LEU A 79 -14.20 18.24 -12.15
C LEU A 79 -15.33 19.04 -12.83
N PRO A 80 -15.06 19.65 -13.99
CA PRO A 80 -16.07 20.35 -14.78
C PRO A 80 -17.13 19.36 -15.32
N GLU A 81 -18.29 19.84 -15.74
CA GLU A 81 -19.34 19.01 -16.37
C GLU A 81 -18.93 18.51 -17.74
N GLU A 82 -18.11 19.27 -18.41
CA GLU A 82 -17.57 18.93 -19.71
C GLU A 82 -16.61 17.74 -19.66
N THR A 83 -16.54 17.01 -20.76
CA THR A 83 -15.61 15.88 -20.89
C THR A 83 -14.16 16.36 -20.79
N VAL A 84 -13.37 15.74 -19.91
CA VAL A 84 -11.93 15.99 -19.82
C VAL A 84 -11.24 15.20 -20.93
N VAL A 85 -10.67 15.93 -21.91
CA VAL A 85 -9.91 15.33 -23.03
C VAL A 85 -8.42 15.40 -22.82
N ASP A 86 -7.96 16.30 -21.94
CA ASP A 86 -6.57 16.57 -21.63
C ASP A 86 -6.44 16.93 -20.14
N PHE A 87 -5.55 16.25 -19.44
CA PHE A 87 -5.28 16.49 -18.03
C PHE A 87 -3.78 16.61 -17.80
N LYS A 88 -3.36 17.73 -17.22
CA LYS A 88 -1.95 18.05 -17.00
C LYS A 88 -1.71 18.63 -15.61
N ILE A 89 -0.58 18.25 -14.99
CA ILE A 89 -0.06 18.84 -13.76
C ILE A 89 1.29 19.47 -14.07
N CYS A 90 1.49 20.71 -13.65
CA CYS A 90 2.75 21.42 -13.73
C CYS A 90 3.28 21.76 -12.33
N SER A 91 4.58 21.63 -12.14
CA SER A 91 5.31 22.19 -11.00
C SER A 91 5.83 23.57 -11.40
N CYS A 92 5.54 24.59 -10.59
CA CYS A 92 5.87 25.98 -10.89
C CYS A 92 6.88 26.55 -9.89
N LEU A 93 7.92 27.21 -10.40
CA LEU A 93 8.89 27.98 -9.61
C LEU A 93 8.90 29.43 -10.14
N GLY A 94 8.21 30.33 -9.43
CA GLY A 94 7.97 31.67 -9.92
C GLY A 94 7.14 31.67 -11.22
N THR A 95 7.72 32.10 -12.32
CA THR A 95 7.08 32.11 -13.66
C THR A 95 7.40 30.89 -14.52
N GLU A 96 8.31 30.02 -14.06
CA GLU A 96 8.71 28.82 -14.80
C GLU A 96 7.77 27.67 -14.46
N GLU A 97 7.16 27.07 -15.50
CA GLU A 97 6.29 25.90 -15.38
C GLU A 97 6.97 24.67 -16.01
N THR A 98 7.05 23.59 -15.25
CA THR A 98 7.53 22.29 -15.72
C THR A 98 6.41 21.27 -15.67
N GLU A 99 6.09 20.64 -16.80
CA GLU A 99 5.12 19.55 -16.86
C GLU A 99 5.66 18.34 -16.10
N VAL A 100 4.93 17.89 -15.07
CA VAL A 100 5.29 16.72 -14.26
C VAL A 100 4.37 15.52 -14.51
N TYR A 101 3.18 15.76 -15.03
CA TYR A 101 2.23 14.71 -15.36
C TYR A 101 1.29 15.14 -16.47
N HIS A 102 1.03 14.22 -17.43
CA HIS A 102 0.11 14.47 -18.53
C HIS A 102 -0.55 13.19 -19.01
N VAL A 103 -1.85 13.22 -19.20
CA VAL A 103 -2.64 12.11 -19.73
C VAL A 103 -3.76 12.60 -20.67
N ASN A 104 -4.03 11.81 -21.70
CA ASN A 104 -5.13 12.03 -22.62
C ASN A 104 -6.47 11.52 -22.04
N LYS A 105 -7.58 11.81 -22.73
CA LYS A 105 -8.95 11.40 -22.36
C LYS A 105 -9.04 9.93 -21.94
N LYS A 106 -8.56 8.99 -22.76
CA LYS A 106 -8.68 7.56 -22.51
C LYS A 106 -7.92 7.11 -21.24
N GLN A 107 -6.76 7.70 -21.01
CA GLN A 107 -5.96 7.43 -19.82
C GLN A 107 -6.62 8.02 -18.58
N PHE A 108 -7.15 9.24 -18.70
CA PHE A 108 -7.87 9.92 -17.63
C PHE A 108 -9.13 9.15 -17.22
N GLU A 109 -10.01 8.81 -18.17
CA GLU A 109 -11.22 8.01 -17.90
C GLU A 109 -10.90 6.68 -17.20
N LYS A 110 -9.86 6.00 -17.65
CA LYS A 110 -9.42 4.75 -17.03
C LYS A 110 -8.93 4.94 -15.60
N MET A 111 -8.27 6.04 -15.33
CA MET A 111 -7.73 6.37 -14.02
C MET A 111 -8.85 6.70 -13.02
N ILE A 112 -9.86 7.47 -13.46
CA ILE A 112 -10.96 7.90 -12.59
C ILE A 112 -12.06 6.85 -12.41
N ASN A 113 -12.14 5.85 -13.29
CA ASN A 113 -13.17 4.80 -13.25
C ASN A 113 -12.78 3.60 -12.36
N HIS A 114 -12.06 3.83 -11.28
CA HIS A 114 -11.67 2.79 -10.34
C HIS A 114 -12.18 3.09 -8.92
N LEU A 115 -12.83 2.12 -8.30
CA LEU A 115 -13.19 2.16 -6.89
C LEU A 115 -12.10 1.46 -6.08
N ASP A 116 -11.37 2.20 -5.26
CA ASP A 116 -10.34 1.62 -4.41
C ASP A 116 -10.96 0.74 -3.32
N GLY A 117 -10.52 -0.49 -3.27
CA GLY A 117 -11.00 -1.50 -2.34
C GLY A 117 -10.28 -2.83 -2.53
N ASN A 118 -10.35 -3.69 -1.54
CA ASN A 118 -9.77 -5.02 -1.61
C ASN A 118 -10.58 -6.02 -0.78
N LEU A 119 -10.75 -7.23 -1.32
CA LEU A 119 -11.21 -8.39 -0.58
C LEU A 119 -9.97 -9.10 -0.01
N GLU A 120 -9.92 -9.28 1.31
CA GLU A 120 -8.72 -9.75 2.01
C GLU A 120 -8.83 -11.19 2.46
N MET A 121 -10.02 -11.60 2.90
CA MET A 121 -10.23 -12.93 3.45
C MET A 121 -11.67 -13.42 3.18
N GLU A 122 -11.79 -14.70 2.94
CA GLU A 122 -13.04 -15.43 2.90
C GLU A 122 -12.96 -16.64 3.83
N ARG A 123 -14.04 -16.89 4.56
CA ARG A 123 -14.17 -18.05 5.43
C ARG A 123 -15.62 -18.55 5.48
N LEU A 124 -15.78 -19.80 5.81
CA LEU A 124 -17.08 -20.38 6.17
C LEU A 124 -17.14 -20.48 7.69
N GLU A 125 -18.12 -19.83 8.31
CA GLU A 125 -18.30 -19.77 9.76
C GLU A 125 -19.80 -19.78 10.06
N ASP A 126 -20.23 -20.64 10.97
CA ASP A 126 -21.63 -20.75 11.43
C ASP A 126 -22.69 -20.84 10.30
N GLY A 127 -22.39 -21.56 9.22
CA GLY A 127 -23.27 -21.71 8.07
C GLY A 127 -23.39 -20.45 7.20
N GLN A 128 -22.40 -19.58 7.25
CA GLN A 128 -22.32 -18.37 6.43
C GLN A 128 -20.93 -18.22 5.80
N PHE A 129 -20.88 -17.79 4.56
CA PHE A 129 -19.66 -17.28 3.97
C PHE A 129 -19.42 -15.86 4.46
N VAL A 130 -18.31 -15.65 5.13
CA VAL A 130 -17.90 -14.34 5.64
C VAL A 130 -16.79 -13.79 4.78
N LEU A 131 -17.03 -12.63 4.17
CA LEU A 131 -16.10 -11.92 3.28
C LEU A 131 -15.61 -10.67 3.98
N THR A 132 -14.33 -10.54 4.20
CA THR A 132 -13.74 -9.36 4.86
C THR A 132 -12.84 -8.60 3.92
N GLY A 133 -12.85 -7.27 4.04
CA GLY A 133 -12.03 -6.41 3.21
C GLY A 133 -12.24 -4.93 3.53
N TRP A 134 -11.92 -4.07 2.58
CA TRP A 134 -12.10 -2.63 2.71
C TRP A 134 -12.49 -1.97 1.38
N CYS A 135 -13.14 -0.83 1.47
CA CYS A 135 -13.50 0.03 0.35
C CYS A 135 -13.47 1.49 0.80
N VAL A 136 -12.79 2.35 0.05
CA VAL A 136 -12.61 3.78 0.41
C VAL A 136 -13.91 4.57 0.49
N ALA A 137 -14.97 4.14 -0.21
CA ALA A 137 -16.29 4.76 -0.09
C ALA A 137 -16.98 4.46 1.27
N GLY A 138 -16.45 3.47 2.02
CA GLY A 138 -16.98 3.06 3.31
C GLY A 138 -18.45 2.69 3.25
N GLU A 139 -19.21 3.05 4.26
CA GLU A 139 -20.64 2.77 4.40
C GLU A 139 -21.56 3.39 3.32
N GLN A 140 -21.03 4.25 2.44
CA GLN A 140 -21.74 4.72 1.24
C GLN A 140 -21.71 3.69 0.10
N THR A 141 -20.91 2.62 0.24
CA THR A 141 -20.82 1.55 -0.76
C THR A 141 -22.08 0.69 -0.74
N LYS A 142 -22.71 0.55 -1.91
CA LYS A 142 -23.77 -0.45 -2.13
C LYS A 142 -23.11 -1.79 -2.42
N CYS A 143 -23.47 -2.81 -1.65
CA CYS A 143 -22.95 -4.16 -1.79
C CYS A 143 -24.03 -5.08 -2.37
N GLN A 144 -23.64 -5.97 -3.31
CA GLN A 144 -24.49 -6.99 -3.88
C GLN A 144 -23.69 -8.28 -4.05
N ALA A 145 -24.28 -9.41 -3.67
CA ALA A 145 -23.67 -10.71 -3.91
C ALA A 145 -24.56 -11.58 -4.81
N GLN A 146 -23.90 -12.39 -5.62
CA GLN A 146 -24.55 -13.37 -6.49
C GLN A 146 -23.84 -14.72 -6.33
N VAL A 147 -24.61 -15.80 -6.19
CA VAL A 147 -24.08 -17.16 -6.27
C VAL A 147 -24.56 -17.78 -7.59
N ASP A 148 -23.59 -18.20 -8.41
CA ASP A 148 -23.81 -18.73 -9.77
C ASP A 148 -24.76 -17.84 -10.61
N GLY A 149 -24.59 -16.49 -10.49
CA GLY A 149 -25.37 -15.49 -11.21
C GLY A 149 -26.74 -15.15 -10.60
N LYS A 150 -27.14 -15.75 -9.50
CA LYS A 150 -28.40 -15.43 -8.81
C LYS A 150 -28.12 -14.54 -7.60
N ASN A 151 -28.87 -13.45 -7.46
CA ASN A 151 -28.77 -12.57 -6.30
C ASN A 151 -29.10 -13.32 -5.01
N VAL A 152 -28.32 -13.06 -3.99
CA VAL A 152 -28.47 -13.65 -2.66
C VAL A 152 -28.53 -12.55 -1.60
N PRO A 153 -29.29 -12.77 -0.51
CA PRO A 153 -29.31 -11.82 0.59
C PRO A 153 -27.93 -11.74 1.24
N ILE A 154 -27.58 -10.56 1.70
CA ILE A 154 -26.33 -10.30 2.43
C ILE A 154 -26.61 -9.41 3.63
N ASP A 155 -25.83 -9.60 4.69
CA ASP A 155 -25.69 -8.65 5.78
C ASP A 155 -24.31 -8.00 5.69
N VAL A 156 -24.23 -6.69 5.92
CA VAL A 156 -22.98 -5.91 5.76
C VAL A 156 -22.70 -5.14 7.05
N GLN A 157 -21.58 -5.44 7.67
CA GLN A 157 -21.08 -4.73 8.84
C GLN A 157 -19.86 -3.90 8.46
N TRP A 158 -19.96 -2.59 8.66
CA TRP A 158 -18.86 -1.66 8.42
C TRP A 158 -18.02 -1.44 9.66
N LYS A 159 -16.70 -1.47 9.49
CA LYS A 159 -15.72 -1.36 10.57
C LYS A 159 -14.71 -0.24 10.29
N TYR A 160 -14.21 0.35 11.35
CA TYR A 160 -13.09 1.29 11.26
C TYR A 160 -11.78 0.55 10.94
N ARG A 161 -10.99 1.10 10.00
CA ARG A 161 -9.70 0.53 9.56
C ARG A 161 -8.63 1.61 9.50
N LYS A 162 -7.90 1.76 10.61
CA LYS A 162 -6.83 2.75 10.72
C LYS A 162 -5.73 2.53 9.67
N ASP A 163 -5.35 1.28 9.43
CA ASP A 163 -4.33 0.91 8.46
C ASP A 163 -4.69 1.33 7.01
N VAL A 164 -5.98 1.29 6.65
CA VAL A 164 -6.46 1.80 5.37
C VAL A 164 -6.40 3.33 5.35
N MET A 165 -6.78 4.00 6.43
CA MET A 165 -6.75 5.47 6.53
C MET A 165 -5.32 6.02 6.50
N ASP A 166 -4.35 5.30 7.06
CA ASP A 166 -2.94 5.68 6.97
C ASP A 166 -2.43 5.70 5.51
N VAL A 167 -3.05 4.90 4.63
CA VAL A 167 -2.76 4.87 3.18
C VAL A 167 -3.59 5.91 2.41
N PHE A 168 -4.77 6.26 2.92
CA PHE A 168 -5.72 7.18 2.31
C PHE A 168 -6.02 8.37 3.25
N PRO A 169 -5.04 9.25 3.51
CA PRO A 169 -5.15 10.31 4.51
C PRO A 169 -6.23 11.35 4.20
N GLU A 170 -6.76 11.36 2.99
CA GLU A 170 -7.91 12.19 2.59
C GLU A 170 -9.25 11.67 3.13
N LEU A 171 -9.30 10.45 3.68
CA LEU A 171 -10.50 9.94 4.33
C LEU A 171 -10.65 10.61 5.71
N GLU A 172 -11.86 11.02 6.03
CA GLU A 172 -12.18 11.51 7.37
C GLU A 172 -12.01 10.41 8.42
N GLU A 173 -11.53 10.75 9.60
CA GLU A 173 -11.28 9.79 10.69
C GLU A 173 -12.51 8.99 11.12
N THR A 174 -13.71 9.45 10.80
CA THR A 174 -14.99 8.81 11.12
C THR A 174 -15.42 7.74 10.13
N VAL A 175 -14.74 7.63 8.97
CA VAL A 175 -15.12 6.72 7.90
C VAL A 175 -14.88 5.28 8.26
N LYS A 176 -15.93 4.48 8.28
CA LYS A 176 -15.83 3.02 8.40
C LYS A 176 -15.59 2.42 7.01
N CYS A 177 -14.33 2.26 6.63
CA CYS A 177 -13.94 1.76 5.32
C CYS A 177 -13.69 0.24 5.26
N GLY A 178 -13.62 -0.45 6.39
CA GLY A 178 -13.57 -1.91 6.45
C GLY A 178 -14.96 -2.52 6.38
N PHE A 179 -15.11 -3.65 5.71
CA PHE A 179 -16.37 -4.39 5.66
C PHE A 179 -16.20 -5.83 6.11
N GLU A 180 -17.29 -6.37 6.65
CA GLU A 180 -17.54 -7.78 6.87
C GLU A 180 -18.90 -8.10 6.28
N ILE A 181 -18.93 -8.94 5.24
CA ILE A 181 -20.14 -9.28 4.49
C ILE A 181 -20.48 -10.75 4.75
N TYR A 182 -21.68 -10.98 5.25
CA TYR A 182 -22.20 -12.29 5.57
C TYR A 182 -23.15 -12.75 4.47
N VAL A 183 -22.88 -13.90 3.88
CA VAL A 183 -23.70 -14.52 2.84
C VAL A 183 -24.13 -15.89 3.35
N PRO A 184 -25.45 -16.18 3.49
CA PRO A 184 -25.91 -17.50 3.93
C PRO A 184 -25.30 -18.62 3.08
N GLU A 185 -24.87 -19.71 3.73
CA GLU A 185 -24.36 -20.87 3.00
C GLU A 185 -25.48 -21.47 2.14
N GLN A 186 -25.13 -21.73 0.91
CA GLN A 186 -26.03 -22.35 -0.05
C GLN A 186 -25.25 -23.13 -1.09
N ASN A 187 -25.94 -24.01 -1.80
CA ASN A 187 -25.35 -24.74 -2.91
C ASN A 187 -24.93 -23.78 -4.02
N GLY A 188 -23.68 -23.90 -4.49
CA GLY A 188 -23.11 -23.09 -5.54
C GLY A 188 -21.60 -23.22 -5.57
N ARG A 189 -21.01 -22.86 -6.70
CA ARG A 189 -19.56 -22.95 -6.91
C ARG A 189 -18.86 -21.59 -6.86
N LYS A 190 -19.55 -20.54 -7.29
CA LYS A 190 -18.97 -19.25 -7.52
C LYS A 190 -19.80 -18.14 -6.89
N LEU A 191 -19.21 -17.37 -6.00
CA LEU A 191 -19.78 -16.15 -5.47
C LEU A 191 -19.16 -14.96 -6.19
N SER A 192 -19.99 -14.02 -6.65
CA SER A 192 -19.56 -12.72 -7.17
C SER A 192 -20.00 -11.64 -6.20
N LEU A 193 -19.07 -10.91 -5.62
CA LEU A 193 -19.31 -9.74 -4.79
C LEU A 193 -19.12 -8.50 -5.63
N HIS A 194 -20.10 -7.61 -5.64
CA HIS A 194 -20.10 -6.34 -6.34
C HIS A 194 -20.19 -5.20 -5.32
N LEU A 195 -19.26 -4.28 -5.39
CA LEU A 195 -19.22 -3.06 -4.60
C LEU A 195 -19.41 -1.85 -5.53
N TYR A 196 -20.40 -1.01 -5.24
CA TYR A 196 -20.73 0.15 -6.06
C TYR A 196 -20.65 1.44 -5.25
N ALA A 197 -20.00 2.46 -5.80
CA ALA A 197 -20.01 3.82 -5.27
C ALA A 197 -19.81 4.82 -6.40
N ASN A 198 -20.65 5.87 -6.46
CA ASN A 198 -20.56 6.94 -7.47
C ASN A 198 -20.29 6.43 -8.89
N GLU A 199 -21.20 5.58 -9.41
CA GLU A 199 -21.14 4.98 -10.76
C GLU A 199 -19.93 4.05 -11.01
N LYS A 200 -19.13 3.76 -9.99
CA LYS A 200 -18.00 2.86 -10.07
C LYS A 200 -18.31 1.51 -9.47
N GLU A 201 -17.72 0.49 -10.04
CA GLU A 201 -17.88 -0.89 -9.58
C GLU A 201 -16.50 -1.49 -9.28
N ASN A 202 -16.45 -2.25 -8.18
CA ASN A 202 -15.39 -3.22 -7.96
C ASN A 202 -16.03 -4.60 -7.81
N LYS A 203 -15.49 -5.60 -8.50
CA LYS A 203 -16.05 -6.95 -8.56
C LYS A 203 -15.00 -7.96 -8.11
N TYR A 204 -15.42 -8.80 -7.17
CA TYR A 204 -14.62 -9.94 -6.68
C TYR A 204 -15.33 -11.25 -7.01
N ILE A 205 -14.55 -12.24 -7.37
CA ILE A 205 -15.03 -13.58 -7.69
C ILE A 205 -14.37 -14.56 -6.72
N VAL A 206 -15.20 -15.30 -5.99
CA VAL A 206 -14.79 -16.22 -4.93
C VAL A 206 -15.25 -17.64 -5.30
N SER A 207 -14.34 -18.60 -5.23
CA SER A 207 -14.65 -20.01 -5.36
C SER A 207 -15.16 -20.55 -4.02
N LEU A 208 -16.43 -20.88 -3.94
CA LEU A 208 -17.04 -21.40 -2.71
C LEU A 208 -16.49 -22.77 -2.29
N ASP A 209 -16.09 -23.58 -3.28
CA ASP A 209 -15.52 -24.90 -3.00
C ASP A 209 -14.18 -24.77 -2.25
N LYS A 210 -13.33 -23.82 -2.65
CA LYS A 210 -12.08 -23.53 -1.93
C LYS A 210 -12.35 -23.06 -0.50
N VAL A 211 -13.29 -22.12 -0.33
CA VAL A 211 -13.65 -21.60 1.00
C VAL A 211 -14.18 -22.70 1.93
N ARG A 212 -15.00 -23.64 1.42
CA ARG A 212 -15.47 -24.80 2.19
C ARG A 212 -14.34 -25.72 2.65
N HIS A 213 -13.24 -25.78 1.91
CA HIS A 213 -12.05 -26.55 2.28
C HIS A 213 -11.01 -25.74 3.09
N GLY A 214 -11.36 -24.51 3.51
CA GLY A 214 -10.47 -23.64 4.29
C GLY A 214 -9.34 -23.00 3.48
N GLU A 215 -9.48 -22.97 2.14
CA GLU A 215 -8.55 -22.30 1.24
C GLU A 215 -9.07 -20.90 0.86
N SER A 216 -8.19 -19.99 0.46
CA SER A 216 -8.61 -18.70 -0.10
C SER A 216 -9.43 -18.93 -1.38
N GLY A 217 -10.66 -18.49 -1.36
CA GLY A 217 -11.61 -18.69 -2.46
C GLY A 217 -11.44 -17.71 -3.61
N HIS A 218 -10.89 -16.51 -3.34
CA HIS A 218 -10.57 -15.60 -4.41
C HIS A 218 -9.15 -15.92 -4.91
N ASP A 219 -9.00 -16.06 -6.21
CA ASP A 219 -7.67 -16.03 -6.78
C ASP A 219 -7.12 -14.65 -6.46
N THR A 220 -6.22 -14.59 -5.45
CA THR A 220 -5.45 -13.38 -5.18
C THR A 220 -4.98 -12.84 -6.51
N VAL A 221 -5.59 -11.78 -6.95
CA VAL A 221 -5.45 -11.06 -8.23
C VAL A 221 -4.56 -11.83 -9.19
N SER A 222 -5.12 -12.48 -10.20
CA SER A 222 -4.38 -13.32 -11.16
C SER A 222 -3.05 -12.65 -11.45
N LEU A 223 -1.97 -13.41 -11.61
CA LEU A 223 -0.64 -12.87 -11.96
C LEU A 223 -0.73 -11.90 -13.15
N PHE A 224 -1.71 -12.10 -14.00
CA PHE A 224 -2.04 -11.24 -15.13
C PHE A 224 -2.67 -9.90 -14.67
N GLN A 225 -3.59 -9.91 -13.71
CA GLN A 225 -4.16 -8.67 -13.14
C GLN A 225 -3.15 -7.93 -12.25
N LYS A 226 -2.31 -8.66 -11.49
CA LYS A 226 -1.14 -8.06 -10.80
C LYS A 226 -0.18 -7.43 -11.81
N GLY A 227 0.04 -8.07 -12.96
CA GLY A 227 0.82 -7.53 -14.07
C GLY A 227 0.20 -6.27 -14.67
N ILE A 228 -1.13 -6.25 -14.85
CA ILE A 228 -1.87 -5.08 -15.36
C ILE A 228 -1.85 -3.93 -14.34
N CYS A 229 -2.07 -4.20 -13.05
CA CYS A 229 -1.98 -3.18 -12.00
C CYS A 229 -0.56 -2.61 -11.90
N TYR A 230 0.45 -3.48 -11.92
CA TYR A 230 1.85 -3.07 -11.93
C TYR A 230 2.22 -2.28 -13.20
N TRP A 231 1.69 -2.68 -14.34
CA TRP A 231 1.84 -1.95 -15.61
C TRP A 231 1.20 -0.57 -15.53
N LYS A 232 -0.02 -0.47 -14.99
CA LYS A 232 -0.71 0.81 -14.81
C LYS A 232 0.07 1.76 -13.88
N GLN A 233 0.69 1.22 -12.84
CA GLN A 233 1.38 1.98 -11.81
C GLN A 233 2.83 2.35 -12.18
N TYR A 234 3.55 1.46 -12.87
CA TYR A 234 5.00 1.60 -13.12
C TYR A 234 5.40 1.64 -14.61
N GLY A 235 4.41 1.57 -15.53
CA GLY A 235 4.63 1.64 -16.98
C GLY A 235 5.12 0.34 -17.62
N VAL A 236 5.00 0.28 -18.97
CA VAL A 236 5.25 -0.93 -19.80
C VAL A 236 6.66 -1.48 -19.63
N LYS A 237 7.67 -0.62 -19.68
CA LYS A 237 9.10 -1.05 -19.65
C LYS A 237 9.46 -1.77 -18.33
N ARG A 238 8.95 -1.30 -17.19
CA ARG A 238 9.19 -1.94 -15.88
C ARG A 238 8.41 -3.24 -15.73
N THR A 239 7.17 -3.28 -16.21
CA THR A 239 6.33 -4.49 -16.19
C THR A 239 6.92 -5.60 -17.04
N ILE A 240 7.31 -5.31 -18.28
CA ILE A 240 7.96 -6.30 -19.18
C ILE A 240 9.26 -6.81 -18.56
N ARG A 241 10.08 -5.93 -17.98
CA ARG A 241 11.33 -6.34 -17.32
C ARG A 241 11.07 -7.27 -16.13
N LYS A 242 10.00 -7.02 -15.34
CA LYS A 242 9.60 -7.89 -14.24
C LYS A 242 9.04 -9.24 -14.70
N ILE A 243 8.24 -9.24 -15.78
CA ILE A 243 7.72 -10.48 -16.42
C ILE A 243 8.86 -11.32 -16.96
N ILE A 244 9.78 -10.72 -17.73
CA ILE A 244 10.95 -11.41 -18.30
C ILE A 244 11.83 -12.02 -17.19
N ARG A 245 12.09 -11.26 -16.08
CA ARG A 245 12.83 -11.79 -14.93
C ARG A 245 12.14 -12.99 -14.28
N LYS A 246 10.79 -12.94 -14.18
CA LYS A 246 10.00 -14.04 -13.61
C LYS A 246 9.97 -15.26 -14.53
N MET A 247 9.88 -15.07 -15.85
CA MET A 247 9.95 -16.15 -16.85
C MET A 247 11.35 -16.78 -16.90
N GLN A 248 12.40 -16.03 -16.61
CA GLN A 248 13.77 -16.52 -16.51
C GLN A 248 14.07 -17.27 -15.21
N GLY A 249 13.04 -17.52 -14.36
CA GLY A 249 13.18 -18.24 -13.09
C GLY A 249 13.99 -17.48 -12.03
N LYS A 250 14.38 -16.22 -12.29
CA LYS A 250 15.02 -15.38 -11.29
C LYS A 250 13.95 -14.95 -10.27
N LYS A 251 13.89 -15.66 -9.15
CA LYS A 251 13.10 -15.22 -7.99
C LYS A 251 13.57 -13.81 -7.63
N ASP A 252 12.62 -12.86 -7.44
CA ASP A 252 12.91 -11.53 -6.86
C ASP A 252 13.37 -11.61 -5.38
N THR A 253 13.42 -12.80 -4.83
CA THR A 253 14.03 -13.10 -3.54
C THR A 253 15.52 -13.31 -3.78
N VAL A 254 16.31 -12.30 -3.44
CA VAL A 254 17.74 -12.49 -3.20
C VAL A 254 17.81 -13.64 -2.20
N SER A 255 18.52 -14.73 -2.52
CA SER A 255 18.71 -15.77 -1.53
C SER A 255 19.37 -15.16 -0.30
N TYR A 256 19.09 -15.70 0.89
CA TYR A 256 19.73 -15.21 2.10
C TYR A 256 21.27 -15.24 1.98
N GLU A 257 21.81 -16.25 1.31
CA GLU A 257 23.23 -16.37 1.01
C GLU A 257 23.75 -15.25 0.09
N ASP A 258 23.01 -14.90 -0.97
CA ASP A 258 23.37 -13.79 -1.88
C ASP A 258 23.24 -12.43 -1.17
N PHE A 259 22.25 -12.30 -0.28
CA PHE A 259 22.09 -11.11 0.56
C PHE A 259 23.30 -10.98 1.50
N LEU A 260 23.70 -12.06 2.20
CA LEU A 260 24.86 -12.05 3.08
C LEU A 260 26.17 -11.77 2.34
N LYS A 261 26.36 -12.36 1.13
CA LYS A 261 27.55 -12.04 0.31
C LYS A 261 27.62 -10.58 -0.10
N LYS A 262 26.48 -9.94 -0.36
CA LYS A 262 26.41 -8.56 -0.84
C LYS A 262 26.39 -7.51 0.26
N TYR A 263 25.72 -7.80 1.36
CA TYR A 263 25.46 -6.84 2.44
C TYR A 263 25.95 -7.33 3.80
N GLY A 264 26.38 -8.59 3.93
CA GLY A 264 26.98 -9.11 5.16
C GLY A 264 28.29 -8.40 5.44
N VAL A 265 28.54 -8.14 6.72
CA VAL A 265 29.78 -7.55 7.18
C VAL A 265 30.90 -8.58 6.94
N LYS A 266 31.98 -8.16 6.32
CA LYS A 266 33.15 -9.02 6.06
C LYS A 266 33.91 -9.29 7.37
N GLU A 267 34.56 -10.46 7.47
CA GLU A 267 35.28 -10.85 8.67
C GLU A 267 36.40 -9.84 9.03
N GLU A 268 37.02 -9.22 8.03
CA GLU A 268 38.01 -8.18 8.23
C GLU A 268 37.43 -6.94 8.95
N GLU A 269 36.19 -6.57 8.61
CA GLU A 269 35.48 -5.47 9.25
C GLU A 269 35.02 -5.86 10.66
N LEU A 270 34.56 -7.08 10.87
CA LEU A 270 34.22 -7.60 12.20
C LEU A 270 35.47 -7.60 13.11
N ALA A 271 36.62 -8.03 12.57
CA ALA A 271 37.88 -8.01 13.30
C ALA A 271 38.32 -6.58 13.70
N ARG A 272 38.10 -5.61 12.80
CA ARG A 272 38.34 -4.19 13.06
C ARG A 272 37.42 -3.68 14.17
N GLN A 273 36.14 -3.97 14.09
CA GLN A 273 35.15 -3.53 15.06
C GLN A 273 35.40 -4.11 16.47
N ARG A 274 35.89 -5.35 16.57
CA ARG A 274 36.25 -5.96 17.87
C ARG A 274 37.45 -5.29 18.54
N GLN A 275 38.28 -4.59 17.79
CA GLN A 275 39.44 -3.83 18.32
C GLN A 275 39.09 -2.37 18.68
N GLU A 276 37.91 -1.89 18.28
CA GLU A 276 37.49 -0.54 18.53
C GLU A 276 37.03 -0.36 20.00
N VAL A 277 37.65 0.55 20.73
CA VAL A 277 37.33 0.83 22.13
C VAL A 277 36.56 2.14 22.22
N PHE A 278 35.36 2.09 22.76
CA PHE A 278 34.54 3.27 23.03
C PHE A 278 34.69 3.67 24.50
N GLU A 279 35.50 4.68 24.81
CA GLU A 279 35.76 5.10 26.20
C GLU A 279 34.50 5.51 26.98
N ASN A 280 33.47 6.04 26.30
CA ASN A 280 32.18 6.44 26.87
C ASN A 280 30.99 5.83 26.08
N GLY A 281 31.14 4.59 25.61
CA GLY A 281 30.09 3.91 24.87
C GLY A 281 28.87 3.63 25.77
N PRO A 282 27.63 3.81 25.26
CA PRO A 282 26.42 3.51 26.03
C PRO A 282 26.31 2.01 26.31
N CYS A 283 25.77 1.65 27.47
CA CYS A 283 25.36 0.26 27.74
C CYS A 283 24.01 -0.01 27.09
N PHE A 284 23.94 -1.06 26.26
CA PHE A 284 22.69 -1.50 25.62
C PHE A 284 22.03 -2.58 26.48
N SER A 285 20.82 -2.31 27.02
CA SER A 285 19.99 -3.32 27.67
C SER A 285 19.13 -4.01 26.61
N ILE A 286 19.39 -5.30 26.39
CA ILE A 286 18.64 -6.14 25.43
C ILE A 286 17.58 -6.91 26.21
N ALA A 287 16.33 -6.45 26.17
CA ALA A 287 15.21 -7.10 26.86
C ALA A 287 14.53 -8.12 25.93
N VAL A 288 14.53 -9.39 26.33
CA VAL A 288 13.94 -10.49 25.55
C VAL A 288 12.85 -11.18 26.38
N PRO A 289 11.59 -11.07 25.97
CA PRO A 289 10.52 -11.85 26.57
C PRO A 289 10.59 -13.31 26.07
N LEU A 290 10.48 -14.25 27.01
CA LEU A 290 10.44 -15.69 26.72
C LEU A 290 9.03 -16.22 27.06
N TYR A 291 8.51 -17.11 26.21
CA TYR A 291 7.28 -17.85 26.47
C TYR A 291 7.38 -19.24 25.85
N GLN A 292 7.48 -20.26 26.68
CA GLN A 292 7.64 -21.66 26.26
C GLN A 292 8.72 -21.86 25.18
N THR A 293 9.79 -21.06 25.24
CA THR A 293 10.84 -21.03 24.24
C THR A 293 11.65 -22.30 24.28
N LYS A 294 11.78 -23.01 23.16
CA LYS A 294 12.59 -24.21 23.05
C LYS A 294 14.07 -23.89 23.30
N GLU A 295 14.76 -24.74 24.02
CA GLU A 295 16.20 -24.58 24.39
C GLU A 295 17.07 -24.24 23.18
N LYS A 296 16.83 -24.86 22.02
CA LYS A 296 17.58 -24.60 20.79
C LYS A 296 17.53 -23.12 20.41
N TYR A 297 16.36 -22.53 20.37
CA TYR A 297 16.19 -21.13 19.96
C TYR A 297 16.73 -20.15 21.01
N LEU A 298 16.55 -20.48 22.28
CA LEU A 298 17.13 -19.70 23.38
C LEU A 298 18.66 -19.68 23.30
N ARG A 299 19.28 -20.81 23.06
CA ARG A 299 20.74 -20.95 22.89
C ARG A 299 21.23 -20.15 21.69
N GLU A 300 20.62 -20.34 20.51
CA GLU A 300 20.98 -19.61 19.29
C GLU A 300 20.86 -18.09 19.47
N MET A 301 19.82 -17.62 20.17
CA MET A 301 19.62 -16.19 20.47
C MET A 301 20.73 -15.66 21.39
N ILE A 302 21.05 -16.36 22.49
CA ILE A 302 22.13 -15.98 23.42
C ILE A 302 23.48 -15.94 22.69
N GLU A 303 23.80 -16.97 21.91
CA GLU A 303 25.03 -17.02 21.11
C GLU A 303 25.12 -15.87 20.10
N SER A 304 23.98 -15.48 19.48
CA SER A 304 23.95 -14.36 18.57
C SER A 304 24.24 -13.01 19.24
N VAL A 305 23.79 -12.81 20.47
CA VAL A 305 24.10 -11.63 21.28
C VAL A 305 25.57 -11.63 21.70
N GLN A 306 26.08 -12.77 22.15
CA GLN A 306 27.50 -12.92 22.53
C GLN A 306 28.47 -12.72 21.36
N ALA A 307 28.03 -13.00 20.13
CA ALA A 307 28.81 -12.83 18.91
C ALA A 307 28.91 -11.36 18.45
N GLN A 308 28.18 -10.41 19.08
CA GLN A 308 28.25 -9.00 18.72
C GLN A 308 29.66 -8.41 18.92
N THR A 309 30.05 -7.50 18.06
CA THR A 309 31.35 -6.82 18.14
C THR A 309 31.41 -5.74 19.23
N TYR A 310 30.27 -5.15 19.55
CA TYR A 310 30.13 -4.21 20.66
C TYR A 310 29.88 -4.99 21.95
N THR A 311 30.66 -4.75 23.00
CA THR A 311 30.68 -5.56 24.23
C THR A 311 29.98 -4.94 25.43
N ASN A 312 29.67 -3.63 25.40
CA ASN A 312 29.00 -2.94 26.50
C ASN A 312 27.47 -3.10 26.43
N TRP A 313 27.01 -4.31 26.73
CA TRP A 313 25.56 -4.64 26.76
C TRP A 313 25.24 -5.57 27.95
N GLU A 314 23.96 -5.57 28.32
CA GLU A 314 23.39 -6.54 29.23
C GLU A 314 22.17 -7.23 28.56
N LEU A 315 21.98 -8.52 28.87
CA LEU A 315 20.87 -9.32 28.36
C LEU A 315 19.88 -9.61 29.50
N CYS A 316 18.69 -9.01 29.39
CA CYS A 316 17.62 -9.17 30.35
C CYS A 316 16.57 -10.15 29.80
N LEU A 317 16.45 -11.34 30.41
CA LEU A 317 15.48 -12.36 30.01
C LEU A 317 14.28 -12.33 30.96
N ALA A 318 13.07 -12.15 30.37
CA ALA A 318 11.81 -12.20 31.12
C ALA A 318 11.00 -13.42 30.66
N ASP A 319 10.96 -14.48 31.50
CA ASP A 319 10.20 -15.68 31.21
C ASP A 319 8.76 -15.59 31.72
N GLY A 320 7.81 -15.54 30.78
CA GLY A 320 6.37 -15.56 31.04
C GLY A 320 5.75 -16.96 30.97
N SER A 321 6.55 -18.02 30.83
CA SER A 321 6.09 -19.43 30.85
C SER A 321 5.66 -19.79 32.26
N GLY A 322 4.35 -19.69 32.53
CA GLY A 322 3.82 -20.07 33.84
C GLY A 322 4.29 -21.48 34.27
N ARG A 323 4.57 -21.66 35.56
CA ARG A 323 4.88 -22.96 36.16
C ARG A 323 3.62 -23.83 36.24
#